data_404c716208e5fd668f492b1f90f15790
#
_entry.id   404c716208e5fd668f492b1f90f15790
#
_cell.length_a   1.000
_cell.length_b   1.000
_cell.length_c   1.000
_cell.angle_alpha   90.00
_cell.angle_beta   90.00
_cell.angle_gamma   90.00
#
_symmetry.space_group_name_H-M   'P 1'
#
loop_
_entity.id
_entity.type
_entity.pdbx_description
1 polymer ?
#
loop_
_entity_poly.entity_id
_entity_poly.type
_entity_poly.pdbx_seq_one_letter_code
_entity_poly.pdbx_strand_id
1 'polypeptide(L)'
;MNSRRTFLAASGVTALSAQRAVGANDRVRIGIIGPGARGQEILKEALSIPGVELAMATDIYTARLQEVQAISPGVKTAMDYRRLLDEKDIDAVLIATPQHLHCEHFVASLDAGKHVYQEKTMAFTVDHAKRMRVAFQKHPKQKVQIGHQSCSFGMAKDAAEFVAGDKLGKVTMINANMFRNTPTGKPQWSRPVKPDMNPENVLWKSFLGEAPNRDFDANRYINWRFFWDYSGGNVYENMCHQLSFWYKTMKLQIPQAVTMRGGIYLWKDGREVPDTMNVTMEHPEELLFSWNSGFGNDHLGATEAVLGTHGTVYKDGRGVRLLPQKVNNPSYTEQTGASTAPRNAHMLNFIDAIRKDEAINCPFDVGFRVSIACRMAVDSYRTGKTLRWDAKKEEVTS
;
A
#
# COMPACT_ATOMS: atom_id res chain seq x y z
N MET A 1 -20.60 -61.96 15.53
CA MET A 1 -19.39 -61.08 15.60
C MET A 1 -19.04 -60.66 14.19
N ASN A 2 -19.43 -59.49 13.80
CA ASN A 2 -18.97 -58.73 12.64
C ASN A 2 -19.89 -57.54 12.37
N SER A 3 -19.79 -56.47 13.14
CA SER A 3 -20.60 -55.27 12.88
C SER A 3 -19.94 -53.94 13.37
N ARG A 4 -18.67 -53.90 13.69
CA ARG A 4 -18.02 -52.65 14.15
C ARG A 4 -16.88 -52.13 13.27
N ARG A 5 -16.52 -52.81 12.19
CA ARG A 5 -15.43 -52.39 11.28
C ARG A 5 -15.89 -51.67 10.00
N THR A 6 -17.17 -51.72 9.67
CA THR A 6 -17.71 -51.12 8.43
C THR A 6 -18.20 -49.69 8.64
N PHE A 7 -18.34 -49.24 9.89
CA PHE A 7 -18.87 -47.89 10.18
C PHE A 7 -17.78 -46.79 10.26
N LEU A 8 -16.51 -47.17 10.35
CA LEU A 8 -15.41 -46.18 10.42
C LEU A 8 -14.76 -45.87 9.07
N ALA A 9 -15.14 -46.55 8.00
CA ALA A 9 -14.65 -46.28 6.65
C ALA A 9 -15.56 -45.29 5.86
N ALA A 10 -16.78 -45.05 6.30
CA ALA A 10 -17.74 -44.12 5.64
C ALA A 10 -17.67 -42.68 6.18
N SER A 11 -17.05 -42.45 7.35
CA SER A 11 -16.92 -41.13 7.95
C SER A 11 -15.70 -40.34 7.46
N GLY A 12 -14.78 -40.97 6.74
CA GLY A 12 -13.56 -40.34 6.21
C GLY A 12 -13.72 -39.68 4.84
N VAL A 13 -14.80 -39.99 4.12
CA VAL A 13 -15.00 -39.50 2.73
C VAL A 13 -15.90 -38.26 2.69
N THR A 14 -16.64 -37.98 3.75
CA THR A 14 -17.56 -36.82 3.80
C THR A 14 -16.91 -35.54 4.30
N ALA A 15 -15.67 -35.58 4.82
CA ALA A 15 -14.96 -34.37 5.24
C ALA A 15 -14.19 -33.67 4.10
N LEU A 16 -14.00 -34.34 2.97
CA LEU A 16 -13.32 -33.78 1.78
C LEU A 16 -14.26 -33.22 0.73
N SER A 17 -15.57 -33.40 0.86
CA SER A 17 -16.57 -32.90 -0.10
C SER A 17 -17.32 -31.65 0.36
N ALA A 18 -16.95 -31.05 1.47
CA ALA A 18 -17.48 -29.76 1.93
C ALA A 18 -16.61 -28.56 1.49
N GLN A 19 -15.74 -28.68 0.47
CA GLN A 19 -15.43 -27.54 -0.34
C GLN A 19 -16.74 -27.16 -1.06
N ARG A 20 -17.42 -26.13 -0.53
CA ARG A 20 -18.56 -25.51 -1.21
C ARG A 20 -18.15 -25.37 -2.68
N ALA A 21 -18.92 -25.99 -3.57
CA ALA A 21 -18.79 -25.71 -5.00
C ALA A 21 -18.94 -24.20 -5.15
N VAL A 22 -17.83 -23.51 -5.40
CA VAL A 22 -17.82 -22.06 -5.66
C VAL A 22 -18.66 -21.90 -6.92
N GLY A 23 -19.77 -21.19 -6.84
CA GLY A 23 -20.66 -20.95 -7.98
C GLY A 23 -19.86 -20.27 -9.11
N ALA A 24 -20.27 -20.46 -10.35
CA ALA A 24 -19.57 -19.83 -11.49
C ALA A 24 -19.45 -18.32 -11.32
N ASN A 25 -20.41 -17.66 -10.65
CA ASN A 25 -20.43 -16.22 -10.35
C ASN A 25 -19.52 -15.83 -9.18
N ASP A 26 -19.02 -16.79 -8.38
CA ASP A 26 -18.16 -16.53 -7.22
C ASP A 26 -16.67 -16.63 -7.59
N ARG A 27 -16.33 -17.08 -8.79
CA ARG A 27 -14.95 -17.14 -9.27
C ARG A 27 -14.48 -15.75 -9.68
N VAL A 28 -13.25 -15.40 -9.26
CA VAL A 28 -12.56 -14.19 -9.71
C VAL A 28 -11.22 -14.61 -10.27
N ARG A 29 -11.01 -14.38 -11.56
CA ARG A 29 -9.77 -14.66 -12.25
C ARG A 29 -8.88 -13.42 -12.24
N ILE A 30 -7.73 -13.53 -11.62
CA ILE A 30 -6.80 -12.41 -11.45
C ILE A 30 -5.60 -12.52 -12.37
N GLY A 31 -5.10 -11.37 -12.80
CA GLY A 31 -3.77 -11.20 -13.36
C GLY A 31 -2.86 -10.46 -12.39
N ILE A 32 -1.55 -10.64 -12.48
CA ILE A 32 -0.58 -9.87 -11.69
C ILE A 32 0.50 -9.25 -12.57
N ILE A 33 0.74 -7.94 -12.38
CA ILE A 33 1.81 -7.19 -13.02
C ILE A 33 2.86 -6.87 -11.94
N GLY A 34 4.10 -7.37 -12.12
CA GLY A 34 5.21 -7.15 -11.21
C GLY A 34 5.19 -8.07 -9.97
N PRO A 35 5.20 -9.41 -10.13
CA PRO A 35 5.26 -10.36 -9.03
C PRO A 35 6.66 -10.43 -8.37
N GLY A 36 7.21 -9.27 -8.00
CA GLY A 36 8.35 -9.15 -7.11
C GLY A 36 8.00 -9.62 -5.69
N ALA A 37 8.87 -9.38 -4.69
CA ALA A 37 8.63 -9.87 -3.33
C ALA A 37 7.25 -9.45 -2.79
N ARG A 38 6.86 -8.17 -2.94
CA ARG A 38 5.54 -7.71 -2.49
C ARG A 38 4.41 -8.27 -3.37
N GLY A 39 4.61 -8.35 -4.68
CA GLY A 39 3.64 -8.97 -5.59
C GLY A 39 3.32 -10.41 -5.20
N GLN A 40 4.33 -11.22 -4.86
CA GLN A 40 4.11 -12.60 -4.41
C GLN A 40 3.37 -12.69 -3.06
N GLU A 41 3.58 -11.74 -2.14
CA GLU A 41 2.84 -11.68 -0.88
C GLU A 41 1.35 -11.46 -1.13
N ILE A 42 0.98 -10.42 -1.89
CA ILE A 42 -0.42 -10.12 -2.20
C ILE A 42 -1.07 -11.19 -3.09
N LEU A 43 -0.29 -11.82 -3.97
CA LEU A 43 -0.76 -12.97 -4.75
C LEU A 43 -1.14 -14.14 -3.85
N LYS A 44 -0.31 -14.49 -2.87
CA LYS A 44 -0.61 -15.55 -1.89
C LYS A 44 -1.82 -15.20 -1.04
N GLU A 45 -1.97 -13.94 -0.63
CA GLU A 45 -3.17 -13.47 0.06
C GLU A 45 -4.43 -13.64 -0.82
N ALA A 46 -4.37 -13.29 -2.11
CA ALA A 46 -5.48 -13.46 -3.03
C ALA A 46 -5.84 -14.94 -3.26
N LEU A 47 -4.84 -15.78 -3.50
CA LEU A 47 -5.04 -17.22 -3.71
C LEU A 47 -5.50 -17.98 -2.46
N SER A 48 -5.36 -17.39 -1.27
CA SER A 48 -5.94 -17.94 -0.04
C SER A 48 -7.47 -17.78 0.07
N ILE A 49 -8.06 -16.98 -0.83
CA ILE A 49 -9.51 -16.72 -0.85
C ILE A 49 -10.17 -17.75 -1.78
N PRO A 50 -11.15 -18.53 -1.29
CA PRO A 50 -11.83 -19.52 -2.13
C PRO A 50 -12.40 -18.91 -3.42
N GLY A 51 -12.19 -19.59 -4.56
CA GLY A 51 -12.68 -19.16 -5.86
C GLY A 51 -11.85 -18.05 -6.52
N VAL A 52 -10.69 -17.68 -5.98
CA VAL A 52 -9.73 -16.80 -6.67
C VAL A 52 -8.69 -17.66 -7.39
N GLU A 53 -8.48 -17.39 -8.67
CA GLU A 53 -7.56 -18.14 -9.55
C GLU A 53 -6.60 -17.17 -10.24
N LEU A 54 -5.31 -17.51 -10.29
CA LEU A 54 -4.33 -16.78 -11.09
C LEU A 54 -4.40 -17.25 -12.55
N ALA A 55 -4.81 -16.36 -13.44
CA ALA A 55 -4.89 -16.65 -14.87
C ALA A 55 -3.57 -16.37 -15.61
N MET A 56 -2.91 -15.27 -15.26
CA MET A 56 -1.65 -14.86 -15.90
C MET A 56 -0.80 -13.99 -14.97
N ALA A 57 0.52 -14.11 -15.11
CA ALA A 57 1.50 -13.23 -14.45
C ALA A 57 2.44 -12.59 -15.46
N THR A 58 2.78 -11.32 -15.23
CA THR A 58 3.75 -10.62 -16.07
C THR A 58 4.80 -9.90 -15.25
N ASP A 59 6.06 -10.04 -15.65
CA ASP A 59 7.19 -9.33 -15.08
C ASP A 59 8.27 -9.11 -16.15
N ILE A 60 8.97 -8.04 -16.08
CA ILE A 60 10.05 -7.70 -16.99
C ILE A 60 11.36 -8.46 -16.69
N TYR A 61 11.41 -9.26 -15.63
CA TYR A 61 12.53 -10.11 -15.24
C TYR A 61 12.11 -11.59 -15.24
N THR A 62 12.75 -12.38 -16.11
CA THR A 62 12.38 -13.78 -16.36
C THR A 62 12.38 -14.64 -15.08
N ALA A 63 13.32 -14.43 -14.16
CA ALA A 63 13.37 -15.18 -12.90
C ALA A 63 12.13 -14.97 -12.03
N ARG A 64 11.48 -13.80 -12.07
CA ARG A 64 10.22 -13.55 -11.35
C ARG A 64 9.07 -14.38 -11.90
N LEU A 65 9.04 -14.59 -13.21
CA LEU A 65 8.04 -15.46 -13.85
C LEU A 65 8.21 -16.91 -13.42
N GLN A 66 9.44 -17.40 -13.31
CA GLN A 66 9.73 -18.74 -12.78
C GLN A 66 9.32 -18.89 -11.32
N GLU A 67 9.58 -17.88 -10.49
CA GLU A 67 9.15 -17.85 -9.08
C GLU A 67 7.62 -17.94 -8.96
N VAL A 68 6.86 -17.28 -9.84
CA VAL A 68 5.38 -17.36 -9.85
C VAL A 68 4.89 -18.72 -10.32
N GLN A 69 5.52 -19.32 -11.32
CA GLN A 69 5.18 -20.67 -11.77
C GLN A 69 5.39 -21.71 -10.66
N ALA A 70 6.33 -21.48 -9.74
CA ALA A 70 6.46 -22.31 -8.54
C ALA A 70 5.30 -22.12 -7.53
N ILE A 71 4.68 -20.93 -7.49
CA ILE A 71 3.50 -20.67 -6.64
C ILE A 71 2.22 -21.22 -7.28
N SER A 72 2.08 -21.07 -8.60
CA SER A 72 0.91 -21.51 -9.38
C SER A 72 1.38 -22.27 -10.62
N PRO A 73 1.59 -23.60 -10.53
CA PRO A 73 2.04 -24.41 -11.64
C PRO A 73 1.10 -24.34 -12.85
N GLY A 74 1.68 -24.16 -14.05
CA GLY A 74 0.91 -24.06 -15.29
C GLY A 74 0.30 -22.69 -15.60
N VAL A 75 0.51 -21.68 -14.74
CA VAL A 75 0.07 -20.31 -15.02
C VAL A 75 0.74 -19.75 -16.29
N LYS A 76 -0.03 -19.04 -17.10
CA LYS A 76 0.51 -18.29 -18.23
C LYS A 76 1.42 -17.17 -17.75
N THR A 77 2.53 -16.96 -18.44
CA THR A 77 3.46 -15.87 -18.11
C THR A 77 3.89 -15.12 -19.38
N ALA A 78 4.17 -13.81 -19.23
CA ALA A 78 4.76 -13.01 -20.29
C ALA A 78 5.60 -11.88 -19.70
N MET A 79 6.54 -11.34 -20.49
CA MET A 79 7.33 -10.19 -20.09
C MET A 79 6.63 -8.85 -20.38
N ASP A 80 5.68 -8.81 -21.29
CA ASP A 80 4.86 -7.63 -21.62
C ASP A 80 3.50 -7.73 -20.93
N TYR A 81 3.21 -6.78 -20.05
CA TYR A 81 1.94 -6.72 -19.30
C TYR A 81 0.71 -6.56 -20.21
N ARG A 82 0.86 -6.03 -21.42
CA ARG A 82 -0.25 -5.86 -22.38
C ARG A 82 -0.87 -7.20 -22.75
N ARG A 83 -0.05 -8.27 -22.79
CA ARG A 83 -0.54 -9.64 -23.02
C ARG A 83 -1.53 -10.10 -21.94
N LEU A 84 -1.32 -9.67 -20.69
CA LEU A 84 -2.26 -9.96 -19.61
C LEU A 84 -3.57 -9.17 -19.80
N LEU A 85 -3.48 -7.93 -20.24
CA LEU A 85 -4.66 -7.08 -20.45
C LEU A 85 -5.51 -7.54 -21.66
N ASP A 86 -4.91 -8.19 -22.64
CA ASP A 86 -5.60 -8.78 -23.80
C ASP A 86 -6.46 -10.01 -23.43
N GLU A 87 -6.17 -10.70 -22.32
CA GLU A 87 -6.93 -11.86 -21.84
C GLU A 87 -8.31 -11.41 -21.34
N LYS A 88 -9.36 -11.83 -22.07
CA LYS A 88 -10.74 -11.40 -21.80
C LYS A 88 -11.33 -12.01 -20.54
N ASP A 89 -10.82 -13.15 -20.12
CA ASP A 89 -11.28 -13.92 -18.97
C ASP A 89 -10.57 -13.55 -17.65
N ILE A 90 -9.78 -12.49 -17.64
CA ILE A 90 -9.24 -11.88 -16.42
C ILE A 90 -10.20 -10.78 -15.94
N ASP A 91 -10.68 -10.91 -14.71
CA ASP A 91 -11.60 -9.96 -14.07
C ASP A 91 -10.86 -8.79 -13.42
N ALA A 92 -9.74 -9.08 -12.75
CA ALA A 92 -9.01 -8.11 -11.96
C ALA A 92 -7.49 -8.22 -12.10
N VAL A 93 -6.80 -7.10 -11.93
CA VAL A 93 -5.34 -7.00 -12.01
C VAL A 93 -4.76 -6.52 -10.69
N LEU A 94 -3.77 -7.26 -10.16
CA LEU A 94 -2.94 -6.84 -9.04
C LEU A 94 -1.69 -6.16 -9.60
N ILE A 95 -1.45 -4.90 -9.26
CA ILE A 95 -0.30 -4.12 -9.72
C ILE A 95 0.66 -3.92 -8.54
N ALA A 96 1.88 -4.48 -8.66
CA ALA A 96 2.91 -4.42 -7.62
C ALA A 96 4.31 -4.08 -8.18
N THR A 97 4.33 -3.26 -9.20
CA THR A 97 5.54 -2.75 -9.86
C THR A 97 6.23 -1.65 -9.04
N PRO A 98 7.43 -1.18 -9.41
CA PRO A 98 8.01 0.04 -8.85
C PRO A 98 7.10 1.27 -9.06
N GLN A 99 7.17 2.21 -8.12
CA GLN A 99 6.20 3.31 -7.98
C GLN A 99 6.06 4.20 -9.22
N HIS A 100 7.13 4.44 -9.96
CA HIS A 100 7.12 5.26 -11.17
C HIS A 100 6.30 4.65 -12.32
N LEU A 101 6.09 3.32 -12.32
CA LEU A 101 5.32 2.60 -13.33
C LEU A 101 3.83 2.44 -12.96
N HIS A 102 3.42 2.81 -11.75
CA HIS A 102 2.05 2.60 -11.27
C HIS A 102 1.01 3.25 -12.18
N CYS A 103 1.24 4.48 -12.63
CA CYS A 103 0.27 5.23 -13.44
C CYS A 103 0.01 4.53 -14.79
N GLU A 104 1.07 4.12 -15.50
CA GLU A 104 0.93 3.42 -16.79
C GLU A 104 0.10 2.15 -16.65
N HIS A 105 0.49 1.28 -15.70
CA HIS A 105 -0.20 0.00 -15.51
C HIS A 105 -1.63 0.16 -15.02
N PHE A 106 -1.88 1.12 -14.14
CA PHE A 106 -3.22 1.43 -13.61
C PHE A 106 -4.18 1.88 -14.72
N VAL A 107 -3.77 2.89 -15.51
CA VAL A 107 -4.57 3.45 -16.60
C VAL A 107 -4.86 2.36 -17.64
N ALA A 108 -3.83 1.63 -18.08
CA ALA A 108 -4.00 0.56 -19.06
C ALA A 108 -4.93 -0.56 -18.56
N SER A 109 -4.87 -0.92 -17.26
CA SER A 109 -5.74 -1.93 -16.68
C SER A 109 -7.21 -1.50 -16.65
N LEU A 110 -7.50 -0.24 -16.28
CA LEU A 110 -8.85 0.30 -16.33
C LEU A 110 -9.38 0.40 -17.76
N ASP A 111 -8.57 0.90 -18.71
CA ASP A 111 -8.94 0.99 -20.13
C ASP A 111 -9.21 -0.39 -20.75
N ALA A 112 -8.57 -1.46 -20.23
CA ALA A 112 -8.87 -2.85 -20.58
C ALA A 112 -10.12 -3.42 -19.86
N GLY A 113 -10.83 -2.60 -19.06
CA GLY A 113 -12.04 -2.97 -18.34
C GLY A 113 -11.82 -3.83 -17.10
N LYS A 114 -10.59 -3.88 -16.54
CA LYS A 114 -10.27 -4.71 -15.38
C LYS A 114 -10.53 -3.97 -14.06
N HIS A 115 -10.97 -4.70 -13.02
CA HIS A 115 -10.87 -4.23 -11.64
C HIS A 115 -9.40 -4.13 -11.23
N VAL A 116 -9.03 -3.20 -10.35
CA VAL A 116 -7.61 -2.93 -10.04
C VAL A 116 -7.35 -2.93 -8.54
N TYR A 117 -6.43 -3.79 -8.11
CA TYR A 117 -5.73 -3.63 -6.84
C TYR A 117 -4.38 -2.98 -7.11
N GLN A 118 -4.22 -1.72 -6.71
CA GLN A 118 -2.99 -0.94 -6.93
C GLN A 118 -2.16 -0.88 -5.66
N GLU A 119 -0.94 -1.44 -5.67
CA GLU A 119 -0.03 -1.29 -4.54
C GLU A 119 0.30 0.18 -4.24
N LYS A 120 0.66 0.41 -2.98
CA LYS A 120 1.03 1.74 -2.47
C LYS A 120 2.47 2.10 -2.90
N THR A 121 2.87 3.37 -2.93
CA THR A 121 2.09 4.58 -2.98
C THR A 121 1.40 4.65 -4.33
N MET A 122 0.12 5.02 -4.34
CA MET A 122 -0.70 4.91 -5.55
C MET A 122 -0.05 5.58 -6.77
N ALA A 123 0.39 6.82 -6.62
CA ALA A 123 0.98 7.60 -7.71
C ALA A 123 2.37 8.15 -7.34
N PHE A 124 3.25 8.24 -8.33
CA PHE A 124 4.62 8.71 -8.16
C PHE A 124 4.75 10.23 -8.23
N THR A 125 3.97 10.89 -9.08
CA THR A 125 3.93 12.35 -9.23
C THR A 125 2.51 12.87 -9.11
N VAL A 126 2.35 14.21 -8.96
CA VAL A 126 1.03 14.86 -8.97
C VAL A 126 0.34 14.64 -10.32
N ASP A 127 1.08 14.72 -11.43
CA ASP A 127 0.54 14.45 -12.76
C ASP A 127 0.05 13.00 -12.89
N HIS A 128 0.83 12.03 -12.42
CA HIS A 128 0.40 10.62 -12.38
C HIS A 128 -0.91 10.46 -11.61
N ALA A 129 -1.03 11.10 -10.44
CA ALA A 129 -2.27 11.02 -9.65
C ALA A 129 -3.47 11.60 -10.42
N LYS A 130 -3.29 12.73 -11.11
CA LYS A 130 -4.34 13.34 -11.95
C LYS A 130 -4.73 12.45 -13.13
N ARG A 131 -3.76 11.90 -13.86
CA ARG A 131 -3.98 10.95 -14.98
C ARG A 131 -4.74 9.72 -14.51
N MET A 132 -4.35 9.13 -13.37
CA MET A 132 -5.05 7.99 -12.76
C MET A 132 -6.48 8.36 -12.36
N ARG A 133 -6.73 9.58 -11.84
CA ARG A 133 -8.07 10.04 -11.50
C ARG A 133 -8.97 10.16 -12.74
N VAL A 134 -8.46 10.71 -13.83
CA VAL A 134 -9.19 10.79 -15.10
C VAL A 134 -9.60 9.40 -15.59
N ALA A 135 -8.67 8.44 -15.55
CA ALA A 135 -8.98 7.06 -15.93
C ALA A 135 -10.01 6.44 -14.98
N PHE A 136 -9.87 6.62 -13.66
CA PHE A 136 -10.82 6.11 -12.67
C PHE A 136 -12.23 6.65 -12.88
N GLN A 137 -12.37 7.95 -13.13
CA GLN A 137 -13.67 8.60 -13.37
C GLN A 137 -14.32 8.12 -14.68
N LYS A 138 -13.52 7.81 -15.70
CA LYS A 138 -13.99 7.27 -16.98
C LYS A 138 -14.54 5.83 -16.85
N HIS A 139 -14.11 5.10 -15.84
CA HIS A 139 -14.43 3.68 -15.64
C HIS A 139 -15.14 3.41 -14.29
N PRO A 140 -16.36 3.98 -14.05
CA PRO A 140 -17.02 3.96 -12.75
C PRO A 140 -17.52 2.58 -12.30
N LYS A 141 -17.55 1.59 -13.19
CA LYS A 141 -17.95 0.21 -12.88
C LYS A 141 -16.80 -0.63 -12.31
N GLN A 142 -15.57 -0.24 -12.57
CA GLN A 142 -14.40 -0.95 -12.10
C GLN A 142 -14.16 -0.67 -10.62
N LYS A 143 -13.97 -1.74 -9.84
CA LYS A 143 -13.56 -1.63 -8.43
C LYS A 143 -12.06 -1.32 -8.37
N VAL A 144 -11.70 -0.32 -7.59
CA VAL A 144 -10.31 0.08 -7.38
C VAL A 144 -10.01 0.10 -5.89
N GLN A 145 -9.03 -0.70 -5.46
CA GLN A 145 -8.52 -0.70 -4.09
C GLN A 145 -7.05 -0.31 -4.09
N ILE A 146 -6.68 0.64 -3.23
CA ILE A 146 -5.28 1.04 -3.05
C ILE A 146 -4.66 0.24 -1.90
N GLY A 147 -3.47 -0.31 -2.11
CA GLY A 147 -2.78 -1.26 -1.24
C GLY A 147 -2.30 -0.72 0.12
N HIS A 148 -3.07 0.16 0.75
CA HIS A 148 -2.85 0.61 2.12
C HIS A 148 -3.59 -0.31 3.10
N GLN A 149 -3.01 -1.47 3.41
CA GLN A 149 -3.65 -2.55 4.18
C GLN A 149 -4.15 -2.10 5.55
N SER A 150 -3.50 -1.11 6.17
CA SER A 150 -3.92 -0.56 7.47
C SER A 150 -5.35 -0.03 7.47
N CYS A 151 -5.87 0.35 6.31
CA CYS A 151 -7.28 0.74 6.14
C CYS A 151 -8.29 -0.40 6.40
N SER A 152 -7.85 -1.66 6.38
CA SER A 152 -8.70 -2.84 6.64
C SER A 152 -8.40 -3.51 7.98
N PHE A 153 -7.50 -2.97 8.80
CA PHE A 153 -7.23 -3.52 10.12
C PHE A 153 -8.40 -3.25 11.07
N GLY A 154 -8.66 -4.15 12.02
CA GLY A 154 -9.69 -3.95 13.03
C GLY A 154 -9.52 -2.64 13.79
N MET A 155 -8.28 -2.28 14.11
CA MET A 155 -7.94 -1.00 14.76
C MET A 155 -8.36 0.25 13.95
N ALA A 156 -8.61 0.16 12.65
CA ALA A 156 -9.12 1.28 11.87
C ALA A 156 -10.59 1.58 12.18
N LYS A 157 -11.37 0.55 12.54
CA LYS A 157 -12.75 0.70 13.02
C LYS A 157 -12.73 1.36 14.40
N ASP A 158 -11.91 0.84 15.32
CA ASP A 158 -11.80 1.42 16.68
C ASP A 158 -11.33 2.88 16.63
N ALA A 159 -10.31 3.18 15.81
CA ALA A 159 -9.85 4.55 15.64
C ALA A 159 -10.96 5.48 15.11
N ALA A 160 -11.73 5.02 14.12
CA ALA A 160 -12.84 5.79 13.56
C ALA A 160 -13.93 6.07 14.63
N GLU A 161 -14.23 5.11 15.50
CA GLU A 161 -15.16 5.29 16.63
C GLU A 161 -14.61 6.26 17.67
N PHE A 162 -13.30 6.21 17.94
CA PHE A 162 -12.66 7.07 18.92
C PHE A 162 -12.51 8.51 18.46
N VAL A 163 -12.30 8.75 17.16
CA VAL A 163 -12.24 10.12 16.61
C VAL A 163 -13.62 10.71 16.30
N ALA A 164 -14.67 9.88 16.28
CA ALA A 164 -16.03 10.33 16.03
C ALA A 164 -16.61 11.09 17.24
N GLY A 165 -17.46 12.08 16.94
CA GLY A 165 -18.11 12.89 17.95
C GLY A 165 -17.13 13.85 18.67
N ASP A 166 -17.45 14.22 19.90
CA ASP A 166 -16.71 15.23 20.70
C ASP A 166 -15.69 14.61 21.69
N LYS A 167 -15.38 13.32 21.54
CA LYS A 167 -14.48 12.63 22.48
C LYS A 167 -13.07 13.23 22.53
N LEU A 168 -12.59 13.77 21.43
CA LEU A 168 -11.28 14.41 21.34
C LEU A 168 -11.33 15.92 21.58
N GLY A 169 -12.51 16.56 21.48
CA GLY A 169 -12.60 18.01 21.37
C GLY A 169 -11.89 18.52 20.12
N LYS A 170 -11.28 19.70 20.17
CA LYS A 170 -10.49 20.24 19.04
C LYS A 170 -9.19 19.45 18.90
N VAL A 171 -9.03 18.75 17.78
CA VAL A 171 -7.75 18.12 17.42
C VAL A 171 -6.84 19.19 16.85
N THR A 172 -5.61 19.28 17.37
CA THR A 172 -4.61 20.27 16.93
C THR A 172 -3.37 19.63 16.32
N MET A 173 -3.09 18.37 16.62
CA MET A 173 -1.89 17.69 16.13
C MET A 173 -2.11 16.19 15.94
N ILE A 174 -1.48 15.65 14.92
CA ILE A 174 -1.20 14.22 14.78
C ILE A 174 0.32 14.06 14.82
N ASN A 175 0.83 13.30 15.78
CA ASN A 175 2.24 13.00 15.91
C ASN A 175 2.47 11.52 15.58
N ALA A 176 3.26 11.22 14.57
CA ALA A 176 3.52 9.88 14.08
C ALA A 176 5.02 9.60 14.02
N ASN A 177 5.41 8.39 14.37
CA ASN A 177 6.79 7.92 14.36
C ASN A 177 6.90 6.59 13.65
N MET A 178 7.98 6.39 12.91
CA MET A 178 8.33 5.13 12.25
C MET A 178 9.85 4.91 12.36
N PHE A 179 10.29 4.45 13.49
CA PHE A 179 11.70 4.16 13.75
C PHE A 179 12.00 2.67 13.69
N ARG A 180 13.13 2.34 13.12
CA ARG A 180 13.66 0.98 13.02
C ARG A 180 15.15 0.99 13.34
N ASN A 181 15.65 -0.11 13.89
CA ASN A 181 17.07 -0.35 13.99
C ASN A 181 17.46 -1.43 12.99
N THR A 182 18.20 -1.04 11.97
CA THR A 182 18.65 -1.96 10.93
C THR A 182 20.02 -2.52 11.28
N PRO A 183 20.23 -3.83 11.19
CA PRO A 183 21.53 -4.43 11.51
C PRO A 183 22.69 -3.81 10.72
N THR A 184 23.83 -3.63 11.37
CA THR A 184 25.05 -3.09 10.75
C THR A 184 25.40 -3.90 9.50
N GLY A 185 25.71 -3.21 8.40
CA GLY A 185 26.04 -3.83 7.11
C GLY A 185 24.84 -4.38 6.32
N LYS A 186 23.61 -4.24 6.82
CA LYS A 186 22.38 -4.67 6.13
C LYS A 186 21.38 -3.50 6.03
N PRO A 187 21.66 -2.47 5.22
CA PRO A 187 20.79 -1.31 5.10
C PRO A 187 19.37 -1.71 4.66
N GLN A 188 18.36 -1.00 5.15
CA GLN A 188 16.97 -1.23 4.78
C GLN A 188 16.79 -1.19 3.25
N TRP A 189 16.05 -2.17 2.74
CA TRP A 189 15.75 -2.40 1.30
C TRP A 189 16.92 -2.76 0.41
N SER A 190 18.15 -2.88 0.92
CA SER A 190 19.28 -3.37 0.16
C SER A 190 19.06 -4.84 -0.24
N ARG A 191 19.30 -5.12 -1.50
CA ARG A 191 19.22 -6.47 -2.09
C ARG A 191 20.46 -6.74 -2.94
N PRO A 192 21.02 -7.95 -2.88
CA PRO A 192 22.13 -8.30 -3.72
C PRO A 192 21.71 -8.35 -5.20
N VAL A 193 22.56 -7.86 -6.06
CA VAL A 193 22.46 -8.08 -7.50
C VAL A 193 22.72 -9.56 -7.76
N LYS A 194 21.82 -10.21 -8.51
CA LYS A 194 21.98 -11.61 -8.91
C LYS A 194 22.75 -11.71 -10.22
N PRO A 195 23.55 -12.77 -10.45
CA PRO A 195 24.36 -12.93 -11.66
C PRO A 195 23.56 -12.94 -12.98
N ASP A 196 22.30 -13.37 -12.92
CA ASP A 196 21.38 -13.44 -14.04
C ASP A 196 20.63 -12.12 -14.34
N MET A 197 20.89 -11.05 -13.57
CA MET A 197 20.35 -9.71 -13.83
C MET A 197 21.18 -9.02 -14.91
N ASN A 198 20.80 -9.21 -16.15
CA ASN A 198 21.45 -8.65 -17.33
C ASN A 198 20.41 -8.21 -18.38
N PRO A 199 20.78 -7.49 -19.46
CA PRO A 199 19.86 -6.99 -20.47
C PRO A 199 19.06 -8.07 -21.24
N GLU A 200 19.53 -9.33 -21.23
CA GLU A 200 18.83 -10.45 -21.87
C GLU A 200 17.67 -10.95 -21.03
N ASN A 201 17.79 -10.85 -19.69
CA ASN A 201 16.83 -11.35 -18.73
C ASN A 201 15.93 -10.27 -18.14
N VAL A 202 16.27 -8.98 -18.30
CA VAL A 202 15.50 -7.84 -17.78
C VAL A 202 15.16 -6.88 -18.91
N LEU A 203 13.90 -6.64 -19.18
CA LEU A 203 13.46 -5.62 -20.15
C LEU A 203 13.68 -4.21 -19.59
N TRP A 204 14.93 -3.76 -19.66
CA TRP A 204 15.38 -2.50 -19.05
C TRP A 204 14.59 -1.28 -19.52
N LYS A 205 14.29 -1.16 -20.81
CA LYS A 205 13.48 -0.07 -21.35
C LYS A 205 12.09 -0.01 -20.73
N SER A 206 11.48 -1.16 -20.49
CA SER A 206 10.17 -1.24 -19.81
C SER A 206 10.27 -0.90 -18.33
N PHE A 207 11.41 -1.19 -17.68
CA PHE A 207 11.66 -0.74 -16.31
C PHE A 207 11.80 0.79 -16.23
N LEU A 208 12.49 1.42 -17.17
CA LEU A 208 12.66 2.87 -17.16
C LEU A 208 11.32 3.61 -17.29
N GLY A 209 10.41 3.13 -18.16
CA GLY A 209 9.16 3.83 -18.41
C GLY A 209 9.39 5.30 -18.82
N GLU A 210 8.83 6.23 -18.07
CA GLU A 210 9.01 7.69 -18.25
C GLU A 210 10.27 8.25 -17.54
N ALA A 211 11.04 7.42 -16.81
CA ALA A 211 12.27 7.85 -16.15
C ALA A 211 13.37 8.18 -17.18
N PRO A 212 14.39 8.97 -16.79
CA PRO A 212 15.50 9.32 -17.68
C PRO A 212 16.17 8.09 -18.31
N ASN A 213 16.43 8.15 -19.61
CA ASN A 213 17.12 7.08 -20.33
C ASN A 213 18.54 6.88 -19.77
N ARG A 214 18.87 5.62 -19.46
CA ARG A 214 20.16 5.19 -18.89
C ARG A 214 20.53 3.83 -19.44
N ASP A 215 21.81 3.53 -19.47
CA ASP A 215 22.31 2.18 -19.69
C ASP A 215 21.83 1.24 -18.59
N PHE A 216 21.78 -0.06 -18.90
CA PHE A 216 21.36 -1.07 -17.94
C PHE A 216 22.23 -1.04 -16.67
N ASP A 217 21.55 -1.00 -15.52
CA ASP A 217 22.15 -1.03 -14.20
C ASP A 217 21.36 -1.98 -13.30
N ALA A 218 21.90 -3.15 -13.06
CA ALA A 218 21.29 -4.19 -12.24
C ALA A 218 21.08 -3.74 -10.78
N ASN A 219 21.97 -2.86 -10.25
CA ASN A 219 21.79 -2.32 -8.91
C ASN A 219 20.61 -1.35 -8.85
N ARG A 220 20.47 -0.46 -9.84
CA ARG A 220 19.28 0.42 -9.93
C ARG A 220 18.00 -0.37 -10.12
N TYR A 221 18.03 -1.48 -10.85
CA TYR A 221 16.88 -2.36 -11.01
C TYR A 221 16.44 -2.98 -9.69
N ILE A 222 17.34 -3.70 -8.99
CA ILE A 222 16.94 -4.47 -7.81
C ILE A 222 16.76 -3.59 -6.56
N ASN A 223 17.52 -2.49 -6.47
CA ASN A 223 17.51 -1.51 -5.39
C ASN A 223 16.80 -0.20 -5.78
N TRP A 224 15.79 -0.27 -6.65
CA TRP A 224 15.09 0.89 -7.18
C TRP A 224 14.58 1.87 -6.10
N ARG A 225 14.33 1.38 -4.90
CA ARG A 225 13.91 2.19 -3.74
C ARG A 225 14.96 3.21 -3.28
N PHE A 226 16.19 3.07 -3.73
CA PHE A 226 17.30 3.99 -3.39
C PHE A 226 17.34 5.24 -4.25
N PHE A 227 16.65 5.23 -5.39
CA PHE A 227 16.84 6.22 -6.45
C PHE A 227 15.58 7.04 -6.70
N TRP A 228 15.75 8.37 -6.75
CA TRP A 228 14.65 9.31 -6.97
C TRP A 228 13.92 9.15 -8.30
N ASP A 229 14.55 8.53 -9.28
CA ASP A 229 13.91 8.26 -10.57
C ASP A 229 12.75 7.24 -10.47
N TYR A 230 12.75 6.41 -9.41
CA TYR A 230 11.84 5.27 -9.31
C TYR A 230 11.01 5.24 -8.01
N SER A 231 11.44 5.98 -6.99
CA SER A 231 10.89 5.90 -5.64
C SER A 231 10.82 7.25 -4.93
N GLY A 232 9.87 7.41 -4.03
CA GLY A 232 9.82 8.50 -3.05
C GLY A 232 10.48 8.15 -1.71
N GLY A 233 11.33 7.09 -1.67
CA GLY A 233 12.04 6.67 -0.47
C GLY A 233 11.11 6.31 0.70
N ASN A 234 11.56 6.57 1.92
CA ASN A 234 10.87 6.19 3.14
C ASN A 234 9.47 6.85 3.29
N VAL A 235 9.29 8.05 2.77
CA VAL A 235 7.98 8.72 2.72
C VAL A 235 6.96 7.86 1.97
N TYR A 236 7.32 7.33 0.80
CA TYR A 236 6.45 6.48 -0.01
C TYR A 236 6.37 5.04 0.53
N GLU A 237 7.37 4.58 1.25
CA GLU A 237 7.39 3.20 1.76
C GLU A 237 6.68 3.05 3.11
N ASN A 238 6.78 4.04 4.01
CA ASN A 238 6.27 3.93 5.39
C ASN A 238 5.30 5.04 5.78
N MET A 239 5.61 6.34 5.57
CA MET A 239 4.72 7.43 5.95
C MET A 239 3.33 7.28 5.31
N CYS A 240 3.28 6.88 4.06
CA CYS A 240 2.03 6.69 3.32
C CYS A 240 1.04 5.73 4.01
N HIS A 241 1.51 4.73 4.77
CA HIS A 241 0.64 3.82 5.53
C HIS A 241 0.00 4.51 6.74
N GLN A 242 0.77 5.36 7.46
CA GLN A 242 0.26 6.10 8.61
C GLN A 242 -0.67 7.23 8.14
N LEU A 243 -0.31 7.94 7.07
CA LEU A 243 -1.19 8.94 6.45
C LEU A 243 -2.52 8.32 5.99
N SER A 244 -2.49 7.22 5.25
CA SER A 244 -3.71 6.60 4.73
C SER A 244 -4.67 6.17 5.83
N PHE A 245 -4.12 5.69 6.96
CA PHE A 245 -4.91 5.32 8.13
C PHE A 245 -5.69 6.52 8.67
N TRP A 246 -5.02 7.66 8.92
CA TRP A 246 -5.65 8.85 9.47
C TRP A 246 -6.49 9.60 8.43
N TYR A 247 -6.08 9.61 7.17
CA TYR A 247 -6.87 10.22 6.09
C TYR A 247 -8.20 9.51 5.88
N LYS A 248 -8.23 8.19 6.05
CA LYS A 248 -9.47 7.42 6.05
C LYS A 248 -10.32 7.69 7.29
N THR A 249 -9.74 7.55 8.48
CA THR A 249 -10.49 7.60 9.74
C THR A 249 -10.98 9.00 10.09
N MET A 250 -10.19 10.03 9.80
CA MET A 250 -10.50 11.44 10.08
C MET A 250 -10.98 12.22 8.86
N LYS A 251 -10.98 11.62 7.66
CA LYS A 251 -11.36 12.25 6.38
C LYS A 251 -10.51 13.49 6.03
N LEU A 252 -9.24 13.50 6.43
CA LEU A 252 -8.35 14.63 6.21
C LEU A 252 -8.16 14.91 4.72
N GLN A 253 -8.06 16.18 4.37
CA GLN A 253 -7.81 16.66 3.03
C GLN A 253 -6.31 16.73 2.70
N ILE A 254 -5.95 17.09 1.47
CA ILE A 254 -4.57 17.36 1.08
C ILE A 254 -4.04 18.51 1.94
N PRO A 255 -2.82 18.42 2.51
CA PRO A 255 -2.26 19.49 3.34
C PRO A 255 -2.03 20.77 2.53
N GLN A 256 -2.26 21.91 3.17
CA GLN A 256 -2.04 23.24 2.58
C GLN A 256 -0.55 23.56 2.43
N ALA A 257 0.29 23.06 3.35
CA ALA A 257 1.73 23.22 3.30
C ALA A 257 2.46 22.00 3.84
N VAL A 258 3.60 21.67 3.24
CA VAL A 258 4.44 20.53 3.63
C VAL A 258 5.90 20.95 3.63
N THR A 259 6.59 20.60 4.72
CA THR A 259 8.04 20.74 4.86
C THR A 259 8.66 19.41 5.25
N MET A 260 9.74 19.02 4.56
CA MET A 260 10.54 17.85 4.94
C MET A 260 12.01 18.26 5.09
N ARG A 261 12.65 17.75 6.16
CA ARG A 261 14.08 17.85 6.41
C ARG A 261 14.64 16.47 6.77
N GLY A 262 15.91 16.28 6.51
CA GLY A 262 16.59 15.03 6.81
C GLY A 262 17.89 14.88 6.05
N GLY A 263 18.41 13.67 5.97
CA GLY A 263 19.65 13.39 5.24
C GLY A 263 20.00 11.90 5.22
N ILE A 264 21.07 11.61 4.50
CA ILE A 264 21.71 10.29 4.51
C ILE A 264 22.79 10.36 5.59
N TYR A 265 22.42 10.04 6.83
CA TYR A 265 23.32 10.15 7.98
C TYR A 265 23.97 8.81 8.34
N LEU A 266 23.25 7.71 8.11
CA LEU A 266 23.66 6.37 8.50
C LEU A 266 24.28 5.57 7.33
N TRP A 267 23.56 5.46 6.20
CA TRP A 267 23.92 4.54 5.12
C TRP A 267 24.56 5.22 3.93
N LYS A 268 25.88 5.07 3.79
CA LYS A 268 26.67 5.63 2.67
C LYS A 268 26.87 4.59 1.55
N ASP A 269 25.77 3.99 1.08
CA ASP A 269 25.73 2.85 0.13
C ASP A 269 25.36 3.27 -1.30
N GLY A 270 25.45 4.57 -1.62
CA GLY A 270 25.13 5.09 -2.95
C GLY A 270 23.64 5.41 -3.16
N ARG A 271 22.80 5.29 -2.12
CA ARG A 271 21.41 5.74 -2.21
C ARG A 271 21.31 7.27 -2.33
N GLU A 272 20.22 7.69 -2.97
CA GLU A 272 19.87 9.11 -3.13
C GLU A 272 18.84 9.55 -2.07
N VAL A 273 18.04 8.59 -1.55
CA VAL A 273 16.96 8.85 -0.60
C VAL A 273 17.46 8.91 0.84
N PRO A 274 16.93 9.81 1.68
CA PRO A 274 17.37 9.95 3.08
C PRO A 274 17.02 8.72 3.93
N ASP A 275 17.81 8.47 4.96
CA ASP A 275 17.59 7.44 5.96
C ASP A 275 17.08 7.98 7.30
N THR A 276 17.14 9.29 7.49
CA THR A 276 16.67 9.98 8.70
C THR A 276 15.94 11.25 8.28
N MET A 277 14.72 11.46 8.78
CA MET A 277 13.88 12.56 8.33
C MET A 277 12.77 12.96 9.30
N ASN A 278 12.34 14.21 9.16
CA ASN A 278 11.13 14.77 9.74
C ASN A 278 10.28 15.37 8.62
N VAL A 279 8.97 15.17 8.69
CA VAL A 279 7.97 15.78 7.82
C VAL A 279 6.93 16.50 8.67
N THR A 280 6.59 17.73 8.28
CA THR A 280 5.52 18.50 8.90
C THR A 280 4.53 18.93 7.84
N MET A 281 3.22 18.77 8.11
CA MET A 281 2.13 19.10 7.21
C MET A 281 1.08 19.96 7.91
N GLU A 282 0.73 21.09 7.33
CA GLU A 282 -0.37 21.94 7.79
C GLU A 282 -1.65 21.54 7.04
N HIS A 283 -2.68 21.11 7.77
CA HIS A 283 -3.94 20.67 7.18
C HIS A 283 -5.02 21.76 7.22
N PRO A 284 -5.94 21.79 6.24
CA PRO A 284 -7.06 22.75 6.23
C PRO A 284 -8.03 22.53 7.40
N GLU A 285 -8.00 21.37 8.05
CA GLU A 285 -8.73 21.07 9.29
C GLU A 285 -8.13 21.77 10.53
N GLU A 286 -7.20 22.68 10.34
CA GLU A 286 -6.49 23.44 11.40
C GLU A 286 -5.73 22.53 12.36
N LEU A 287 -5.06 21.52 11.83
CA LEU A 287 -4.18 20.63 12.58
C LEU A 287 -2.83 20.46 11.89
N LEU A 288 -1.82 20.18 12.70
CA LEU A 288 -0.49 19.84 12.26
C LEU A 288 -0.28 18.33 12.28
N PHE A 289 0.16 17.75 11.14
CA PHE A 289 0.68 16.39 11.11
C PHE A 289 2.21 16.44 11.15
N SER A 290 2.81 15.71 12.10
CA SER A 290 4.27 15.56 12.22
C SER A 290 4.65 14.10 12.11
N TRP A 291 5.65 13.80 11.27
CA TRP A 291 6.16 12.45 11.09
C TRP A 291 7.67 12.41 11.22
N ASN A 292 8.17 11.51 12.10
CA ASN A 292 9.58 11.32 12.35
C ASN A 292 9.98 9.89 11.99
N SER A 293 11.11 9.73 11.32
CA SER A 293 11.62 8.42 10.95
C SER A 293 13.12 8.37 10.85
N GLY A 294 13.66 7.22 11.21
CA GLY A 294 15.07 6.88 11.08
C GLY A 294 15.29 5.38 11.15
N PHE A 295 16.45 4.93 10.69
CA PHE A 295 16.76 3.51 10.63
C PHE A 295 17.91 3.07 11.54
N GLY A 296 18.43 3.98 12.36
CA GLY A 296 19.56 3.73 13.27
C GLY A 296 19.15 3.50 14.74
N ASN A 297 17.89 3.62 15.06
CA ASN A 297 17.37 3.43 16.42
C ASN A 297 15.86 3.16 16.35
N ASP A 298 15.36 2.20 17.12
CA ASP A 298 13.94 1.79 17.13
C ASP A 298 13.19 2.13 18.42
N HIS A 299 13.77 2.98 19.28
CA HIS A 299 13.21 3.30 20.61
C HIS A 299 11.73 3.72 20.57
N LEU A 300 11.36 4.59 19.63
CA LEU A 300 9.97 5.04 19.46
C LEU A 300 9.11 4.07 18.62
N GLY A 301 9.73 3.15 17.87
CA GLY A 301 9.05 2.20 17.01
C GLY A 301 8.06 2.85 16.03
N ALA A 302 6.94 2.17 15.81
CA ALA A 302 5.81 2.67 15.02
C ALA A 302 4.69 3.11 15.98
N THR A 303 4.65 4.40 16.29
CA THR A 303 3.66 5.00 17.21
C THR A 303 2.99 6.19 16.58
N GLU A 304 1.73 6.40 16.93
CA GLU A 304 0.91 7.49 16.40
C GLU A 304 -0.01 8.02 17.49
N ALA A 305 -0.16 9.35 17.58
CA ALA A 305 -1.02 10.01 18.54
C ALA A 305 -1.81 11.14 17.87
N VAL A 306 -3.14 11.10 17.96
CA VAL A 306 -4.04 12.21 17.62
C VAL A 306 -4.35 12.98 18.88
N LEU A 307 -3.89 14.22 18.95
CA LEU A 307 -3.93 15.05 20.17
C LEU A 307 -5.10 16.02 20.09
N GLY A 308 -6.10 15.79 20.91
CA GLY A 308 -7.25 16.66 21.06
C GLY A 308 -7.34 17.28 22.47
N THR A 309 -8.13 18.33 22.63
CA THR A 309 -8.28 19.06 23.91
C THR A 309 -8.97 18.25 25.00
N HIS A 310 -9.78 17.25 24.64
CA HIS A 310 -10.51 16.39 25.59
C HIS A 310 -9.92 14.97 25.68
N GLY A 311 -9.19 14.53 24.67
CA GLY A 311 -8.63 13.19 24.64
C GLY A 311 -7.54 13.00 23.58
N THR A 312 -6.85 11.89 23.69
CA THR A 312 -5.82 11.46 22.74
C THR A 312 -6.16 10.07 22.20
N VAL A 313 -6.19 9.89 20.89
CA VAL A 313 -6.16 8.56 20.30
C VAL A 313 -4.71 8.15 20.08
N TYR A 314 -4.27 7.14 20.81
CA TYR A 314 -2.91 6.60 20.71
C TYR A 314 -2.93 5.25 20.02
N LYS A 315 -2.04 5.07 19.03
CA LYS A 315 -1.90 3.83 18.24
C LYS A 315 -0.46 3.36 18.28
N ASP A 316 -0.28 2.08 18.57
CA ASP A 316 1.01 1.36 18.51
C ASP A 316 0.82 -0.06 17.95
N GLY A 317 1.85 -0.93 18.04
CA GLY A 317 1.79 -2.33 17.58
C GLY A 317 0.79 -3.19 18.36
N ARG A 318 0.25 -2.74 19.49
CA ARG A 318 -0.73 -3.47 20.31
C ARG A 318 -2.18 -3.10 19.99
N GLY A 319 -2.41 -1.97 19.30
CA GLY A 319 -3.75 -1.53 18.94
C GLY A 319 -3.96 -0.03 19.08
N VAL A 320 -5.20 0.36 19.30
CA VAL A 320 -5.64 1.74 19.44
C VAL A 320 -6.27 1.95 20.81
N ARG A 321 -5.93 3.04 21.47
CA ARG A 321 -6.47 3.43 22.78
C ARG A 321 -6.93 4.87 22.75
N LEU A 322 -8.01 5.16 23.44
CA LEU A 322 -8.52 6.50 23.68
C LEU A 322 -8.17 6.90 25.12
N LEU A 323 -7.28 7.87 25.27
CA LEU A 323 -6.74 8.35 26.53
C LEU A 323 -7.38 9.70 26.90
N PRO A 324 -7.99 9.87 28.07
CA PRO A 324 -8.64 11.13 28.44
C PRO A 324 -7.64 12.23 28.78
N GLN A 325 -7.99 13.48 28.45
CA GLN A 325 -7.37 14.68 29.01
C GLN A 325 -8.17 15.13 30.22
N LYS A 326 -7.78 14.69 31.40
CA LYS A 326 -8.55 14.84 32.65
C LYS A 326 -8.83 16.31 33.03
N VAL A 327 -7.99 17.25 32.62
CA VAL A 327 -8.18 18.68 32.83
C VAL A 327 -9.52 19.17 32.25
N ASN A 328 -9.87 18.72 31.05
CA ASN A 328 -11.09 19.14 30.34
C ASN A 328 -12.23 18.09 30.42
N ASN A 329 -11.92 16.86 30.82
CA ASN A 329 -12.88 15.76 30.91
C ASN A 329 -12.56 14.82 32.10
N PRO A 330 -12.80 15.24 33.35
CA PRO A 330 -12.37 14.51 34.56
C PRO A 330 -13.09 13.17 34.76
N SER A 331 -14.30 13.00 34.19
CA SER A 331 -15.11 11.77 34.31
C SER A 331 -14.83 10.75 33.20
N TYR A 332 -13.98 11.09 32.25
CA TYR A 332 -13.71 10.25 31.09
C TYR A 332 -12.71 9.13 31.45
N THR A 333 -13.00 7.91 31.00
CA THR A 333 -12.16 6.73 31.24
C THR A 333 -11.42 6.31 29.95
N GLU A 334 -10.23 5.73 30.14
CA GLU A 334 -9.49 5.12 29.04
C GLU A 334 -10.31 4.02 28.38
N GLN A 335 -10.27 3.95 27.04
CA GLN A 335 -10.89 2.91 26.25
C GLN A 335 -9.82 2.24 25.36
N THR A 336 -9.89 0.92 25.27
CA THR A 336 -9.00 0.14 24.41
C THR A 336 -9.82 -0.48 23.28
N GLY A 337 -9.36 -0.30 22.04
CA GLY A 337 -9.97 -0.94 20.89
C GLY A 337 -9.75 -2.45 20.92
N ALA A 338 -10.78 -3.20 20.53
CA ALA A 338 -10.78 -4.65 20.56
C ALA A 338 -11.14 -5.28 19.20
N SER A 339 -11.35 -4.46 18.17
CA SER A 339 -11.73 -4.95 16.85
C SER A 339 -10.59 -5.72 16.18
N THR A 340 -10.91 -6.88 15.64
CA THR A 340 -9.98 -7.73 14.91
C THR A 340 -10.33 -7.80 13.43
N ALA A 341 -9.38 -8.18 12.61
CA ALA A 341 -9.58 -8.47 11.19
C ALA A 341 -8.65 -9.62 10.77
N PRO A 342 -9.05 -10.46 9.81
CA PRO A 342 -8.17 -11.48 9.28
C PRO A 342 -6.94 -10.86 8.59
N ARG A 343 -5.84 -11.62 8.54
CA ARG A 343 -4.57 -11.13 7.95
C ARG A 343 -4.74 -10.63 6.50
N ASN A 344 -5.57 -11.29 5.71
CA ASN A 344 -5.88 -10.95 4.32
C ASN A 344 -7.11 -10.05 4.16
N ALA A 345 -7.60 -9.39 5.22
CA ALA A 345 -8.82 -8.58 5.20
C ALA A 345 -8.87 -7.54 4.07
N HIS A 346 -7.72 -6.99 3.72
CA HIS A 346 -7.64 -5.99 2.66
C HIS A 346 -7.87 -6.58 1.27
N MET A 347 -7.24 -7.70 0.98
CA MET A 347 -7.45 -8.44 -0.26
C MET A 347 -8.85 -9.06 -0.31
N LEU A 348 -9.34 -9.61 0.80
CA LEU A 348 -10.70 -10.14 0.91
C LEU A 348 -11.74 -9.07 0.59
N ASN A 349 -11.62 -7.86 1.14
CA ASN A 349 -12.51 -6.75 0.81
C ASN A 349 -12.49 -6.38 -0.68
N PHE A 350 -11.32 -6.42 -1.33
CA PHE A 350 -11.25 -6.19 -2.79
C PHE A 350 -12.03 -7.25 -3.58
N ILE A 351 -11.84 -8.51 -3.23
CA ILE A 351 -12.55 -9.62 -3.89
C ILE A 351 -14.06 -9.56 -3.59
N ASP A 352 -14.47 -9.25 -2.37
CA ASP A 352 -15.88 -9.10 -2.00
C ASP A 352 -16.53 -7.87 -2.65
N ALA A 353 -15.75 -6.79 -2.86
CA ALA A 353 -16.24 -5.65 -3.64
C ALA A 353 -16.55 -6.04 -5.10
N ILE A 354 -15.76 -6.94 -5.70
CA ILE A 354 -16.02 -7.46 -7.05
C ILE A 354 -17.25 -8.37 -7.07
N ARG A 355 -17.36 -9.29 -6.10
CA ARG A 355 -18.39 -10.33 -6.06
C ARG A 355 -19.77 -9.83 -5.59
N LYS A 356 -19.76 -8.92 -4.62
CA LYS A 356 -20.94 -8.55 -3.81
C LYS A 356 -21.23 -7.05 -3.85
N ASP A 357 -20.48 -6.27 -4.61
CA ASP A 357 -20.56 -4.80 -4.65
C ASP A 357 -20.32 -4.12 -3.30
N GLU A 358 -19.52 -4.73 -2.42
CA GLU A 358 -19.16 -4.16 -1.15
C GLU A 358 -18.33 -2.88 -1.30
N ALA A 359 -18.40 -2.01 -0.30
CA ALA A 359 -17.61 -0.79 -0.27
C ALA A 359 -16.09 -1.09 -0.12
N ILE A 360 -15.29 -0.40 -0.90
CA ILE A 360 -13.81 -0.49 -0.86
C ILE A 360 -13.26 0.13 0.42
N ASN A 361 -12.41 -0.59 1.13
CA ASN A 361 -11.82 -0.13 2.39
C ASN A 361 -10.78 0.97 2.23
N CYS A 362 -10.00 0.95 1.16
CA CYS A 362 -9.10 2.04 0.80
C CYS A 362 -9.42 2.53 -0.62
N PRO A 363 -10.43 3.41 -0.77
CA PRO A 363 -10.86 3.89 -2.07
C PRO A 363 -9.81 4.79 -2.73
N PHE A 364 -9.96 4.97 -4.04
CA PHE A 364 -9.09 5.80 -4.88
C PHE A 364 -8.79 7.17 -4.25
N ASP A 365 -9.80 7.85 -3.72
CA ASP A 365 -9.68 9.20 -3.17
C ASP A 365 -8.71 9.28 -1.96
N VAL A 366 -8.68 8.26 -1.09
CA VAL A 366 -7.69 8.18 0.00
C VAL A 366 -6.28 8.06 -0.60
N GLY A 367 -6.08 7.15 -1.56
CA GLY A 367 -4.79 6.99 -2.24
C GLY A 367 -4.34 8.25 -2.97
N PHE A 368 -5.26 8.97 -3.60
CA PHE A 368 -5.00 10.23 -4.30
C PHE A 368 -4.44 11.30 -3.34
N ARG A 369 -5.15 11.56 -2.25
CA ARG A 369 -4.73 12.57 -1.25
C ARG A 369 -3.40 12.19 -0.60
N VAL A 370 -3.21 10.93 -0.24
CA VAL A 370 -1.95 10.42 0.32
C VAL A 370 -0.79 10.59 -0.66
N SER A 371 -1.01 10.27 -1.95
CA SER A 371 0.06 10.40 -2.97
C SER A 371 0.50 11.86 -3.15
N ILE A 372 -0.44 12.81 -3.17
CA ILE A 372 -0.12 14.24 -3.26
C ILE A 372 0.68 14.69 -2.04
N ALA A 373 0.21 14.38 -0.83
CA ALA A 373 0.89 14.75 0.41
C ALA A 373 2.31 14.17 0.49
N CYS A 374 2.48 12.90 0.13
CA CYS A 374 3.79 12.25 0.07
C CYS A 374 4.69 12.89 -0.99
N ARG A 375 4.15 13.25 -2.16
CA ARG A 375 4.93 13.92 -3.21
C ARG A 375 5.39 15.31 -2.77
N MET A 376 4.53 16.09 -2.14
CA MET A 376 4.91 17.39 -1.58
C MET A 376 6.07 17.24 -0.57
N ALA A 377 6.05 16.22 0.28
CA ALA A 377 7.16 15.96 1.22
C ALA A 377 8.47 15.66 0.49
N VAL A 378 8.45 14.77 -0.50
CA VAL A 378 9.64 14.44 -1.30
C VAL A 378 10.18 15.68 -2.02
N ASP A 379 9.32 16.45 -2.67
CA ASP A 379 9.74 17.65 -3.40
C ASP A 379 10.22 18.76 -2.46
N SER A 380 9.63 18.89 -1.26
CA SER A 380 10.14 19.80 -0.22
C SER A 380 11.57 19.44 0.20
N TYR A 381 11.87 18.15 0.41
CA TYR A 381 13.22 17.69 0.71
C TYR A 381 14.20 18.02 -0.43
N ARG A 382 13.82 17.70 -1.67
CA ARG A 382 14.67 17.87 -2.84
C ARG A 382 14.95 19.32 -3.20
N THR A 383 13.99 20.20 -2.96
CA THR A 383 14.12 21.64 -3.25
C THR A 383 14.61 22.47 -2.05
N GLY A 384 14.57 21.91 -0.85
CA GLY A 384 14.86 22.62 0.39
C GLY A 384 13.80 23.66 0.78
N LYS A 385 12.62 23.66 0.13
CA LYS A 385 11.54 24.65 0.35
C LYS A 385 10.33 24.04 1.05
N THR A 386 9.52 24.86 1.69
CA THR A 386 8.14 24.51 2.04
C THR A 386 7.30 24.53 0.77
N LEU A 387 6.54 23.48 0.51
CA LEU A 387 5.65 23.42 -0.64
C LEU A 387 4.21 23.61 -0.20
N ARG A 388 3.43 24.28 -1.04
CA ARG A 388 2.01 24.59 -0.81
C ARG A 388 1.12 23.95 -1.86
N TRP A 389 -0.06 23.54 -1.44
CA TRP A 389 -1.11 23.02 -2.32
C TRP A 389 -2.13 24.10 -2.65
N ASP A 390 -2.25 24.47 -3.91
CA ASP A 390 -3.37 25.28 -4.41
C ASP A 390 -4.54 24.34 -4.76
N ALA A 391 -5.54 24.28 -3.88
CA ALA A 391 -6.68 23.38 -4.07
C ALA A 391 -7.60 23.78 -5.25
N LYS A 392 -7.57 25.05 -5.70
CA LYS A 392 -8.38 25.50 -6.83
C LYS A 392 -7.75 25.12 -8.16
N LYS A 393 -6.44 25.22 -8.28
CA LYS A 393 -5.68 24.87 -9.48
C LYS A 393 -5.23 23.41 -9.45
N GLU A 394 -5.29 22.78 -8.26
CA GLU A 394 -4.71 21.46 -7.99
C GLU A 394 -3.22 21.38 -8.35
N GLU A 395 -2.46 22.36 -7.93
CA GLU A 395 -1.03 22.49 -8.23
C GLU A 395 -0.23 22.64 -6.94
N VAL A 396 1.02 22.14 -7.00
CA VAL A 396 2.02 22.36 -5.95
C VAL A 396 2.86 23.57 -6.31
N THR A 397 2.98 24.49 -5.37
CA THR A 397 3.79 25.71 -5.49
C THR A 397 4.82 25.81 -4.36
N SER A 398 5.82 26.71 -4.49
CA SER A 398 6.90 26.93 -3.50
C SER A 398 6.88 28.36 -2.98
#